data_9b1407241148e7ebe8642039dde0bf8c
#
_entry.id   9b1407241148e7ebe8642039dde0bf8c
#
_cell.length_a   1.000
_cell.length_b   1.000
_cell.length_c   1.000
_cell.angle_alpha   90.00
_cell.angle_beta   90.00
_cell.angle_gamma   90.00
#
_symmetry.space_group_name_H-M   'P 1'
#
loop_
_entity.id
_entity.type
_entity.pdbx_description
1 polymer ?
#
loop_
_entity_poly.entity_id
_entity_poly.type
_entity_poly.pdbx_seq_one_letter_code
_entity_poly.pdbx_strand_id
1 'polypeptide(L)'
;MCILLHMEKKRFADGVLTTLCYVEKEGKWLMLHRNKKKEDINKGKWIGVGGHFEAGESPEDCLYREVFEETGLHVLSHQLRGIVSFFYGEKDCSYMFLFTAVLEEGPLKECSEGELQYFSYEEVKALPLWEGDRIFLELLTKGEGFFSLTLRYDREGKLLEAILDGKENLLSS
;
A
#
# COMPACT_ATOMS: atom_id res chain seq x y z
N MET A 1 29.97 -15.68 -11.24
CA MET A 1 29.63 -17.00 -11.79
C MET A 1 28.66 -17.67 -10.84
N CYS A 2 27.58 -18.02 -11.34
CA CYS A 2 26.26 -18.31 -10.86
C CYS A 2 26.16 -19.28 -9.66
N ILE A 3 25.68 -18.77 -8.51
CA ILE A 3 25.26 -19.56 -7.33
C ILE A 3 23.80 -20.07 -7.50
N LEU A 4 23.27 -20.05 -8.71
CA LEU A 4 21.86 -20.33 -9.02
C LEU A 4 21.52 -21.77 -9.37
N LEU A 5 22.45 -22.75 -9.27
CA LEU A 5 22.25 -24.06 -9.90
C LEU A 5 21.98 -25.24 -8.95
N HIS A 6 21.79 -25.03 -7.65
CA HIS A 6 21.35 -26.10 -6.75
C HIS A 6 20.41 -25.60 -5.64
N MET A 7 19.39 -24.84 -6.02
CA MET A 7 18.26 -24.65 -5.13
C MET A 7 17.23 -25.74 -5.46
N GLU A 8 17.23 -26.81 -4.68
CA GLU A 8 16.02 -27.59 -4.47
C GLU A 8 14.86 -26.60 -4.27
N LYS A 9 13.71 -26.87 -4.90
CA LYS A 9 12.48 -26.07 -4.78
C LYS A 9 12.11 -25.88 -3.30
N LYS A 10 12.80 -25.01 -2.58
CA LYS A 10 12.25 -24.39 -1.39
C LYS A 10 11.03 -23.63 -1.86
N ARG A 11 9.83 -24.04 -1.42
CA ARG A 11 8.63 -23.26 -1.59
C ARG A 11 8.94 -21.86 -1.03
N PHE A 12 9.08 -20.90 -1.93
CA PHE A 12 9.00 -19.51 -1.53
C PHE A 12 7.62 -19.32 -0.92
N ALA A 13 7.53 -18.59 0.19
CA ALA A 13 6.24 -18.17 0.71
C ALA A 13 5.44 -17.56 -0.44
N ASP A 14 4.18 -17.97 -0.60
CA ASP A 14 3.29 -17.51 -1.67
C ASP A 14 2.87 -16.04 -1.43
N GLY A 15 3.84 -15.15 -1.16
CA GLY A 15 3.63 -13.72 -0.94
C GLY A 15 3.37 -13.00 -2.25
N VAL A 16 2.39 -12.13 -2.25
CA VAL A 16 2.02 -11.30 -3.39
C VAL A 16 2.78 -9.98 -3.33
N LEU A 17 3.33 -9.53 -4.45
CA LEU A 17 3.94 -8.19 -4.57
C LEU A 17 2.89 -7.18 -5.01
N THR A 18 2.82 -6.07 -4.31
CA THR A 18 1.86 -5.00 -4.59
C THR A 18 2.52 -3.63 -4.47
N THR A 19 1.94 -2.62 -5.10
CA THR A 19 2.19 -1.22 -4.81
C THR A 19 1.03 -0.62 -4.04
N LEU A 20 1.34 0.37 -3.20
CA LEU A 20 0.36 1.23 -2.56
C LEU A 20 0.89 2.66 -2.62
N CYS A 21 0.12 3.58 -3.18
CA CYS A 21 0.55 4.96 -3.42
C CYS A 21 -0.42 5.96 -2.82
N TYR A 22 0.11 6.88 -2.05
CA TYR A 22 -0.61 8.05 -1.56
C TYR A 22 -0.23 9.26 -2.41
N VAL A 23 -1.17 9.69 -3.24
CA VAL A 23 -0.99 10.85 -4.12
C VAL A 23 -1.26 12.11 -3.33
N GLU A 24 -0.29 13.02 -3.37
CA GLU A 24 -0.37 14.31 -2.69
C GLU A 24 -0.78 15.43 -3.64
N LYS A 25 -1.72 16.25 -3.19
CA LYS A 25 -2.13 17.47 -3.87
C LYS A 25 -2.60 18.50 -2.84
N GLU A 26 -1.93 19.66 -2.79
CA GLU A 26 -2.32 20.80 -1.94
C GLU A 26 -2.55 20.42 -0.46
N GLY A 27 -1.66 19.61 0.10
CA GLY A 27 -1.76 19.14 1.49
C GLY A 27 -2.86 18.11 1.75
N LYS A 28 -3.38 17.49 0.68
CA LYS A 28 -4.39 16.43 0.73
C LYS A 28 -3.85 15.17 0.10
N TRP A 29 -4.39 14.04 0.52
CA TRP A 29 -4.10 12.72 -0.04
C TRP A 29 -5.30 12.16 -0.77
N LEU A 30 -5.02 11.56 -1.95
CA LEU A 30 -6.02 10.82 -2.71
C LEU A 30 -6.25 9.47 -2.05
N MET A 31 -7.50 9.20 -1.72
CA MET A 31 -7.93 7.94 -1.13
C MET A 31 -8.93 7.27 -2.05
N LEU A 32 -8.88 5.94 -2.11
CA LEU A 32 -9.80 5.07 -2.82
C LEU A 32 -10.70 4.34 -1.83
N HIS A 33 -12.00 4.56 -1.90
CA HIS A 33 -13.00 3.81 -1.14
C HIS A 33 -13.35 2.51 -1.84
N ARG A 34 -12.92 1.39 -1.28
CA ARG A 34 -13.14 0.03 -1.83
C ARG A 34 -14.59 -0.42 -1.59
N ASN A 35 -15.52 -0.03 -2.45
CA ASN A 35 -16.94 -0.31 -2.25
C ASN A 35 -17.63 -1.06 -3.42
N LYS A 36 -16.95 -1.22 -4.56
CA LYS A 36 -17.57 -1.79 -5.77
C LYS A 36 -17.41 -3.31 -5.90
N LYS A 37 -16.31 -3.90 -5.40
CA LYS A 37 -16.07 -5.34 -5.45
C LYS A 37 -16.73 -6.06 -4.27
N LYS A 38 -17.41 -7.20 -4.53
CA LYS A 38 -18.12 -7.98 -3.47
C LYS A 38 -17.14 -8.76 -2.59
N GLU A 39 -16.14 -9.38 -3.21
CA GLU A 39 -15.09 -10.15 -2.55
C GLU A 39 -13.79 -9.33 -2.54
N ASP A 40 -13.63 -8.53 -1.51
CA ASP A 40 -12.46 -7.67 -1.32
C ASP A 40 -12.17 -7.57 0.18
N ILE A 41 -10.95 -7.94 0.57
CA ILE A 41 -10.48 -7.81 1.96
C ILE A 41 -10.55 -6.35 2.44
N ASN A 42 -10.41 -5.39 1.51
CA ASN A 42 -10.47 -3.96 1.78
C ASN A 42 -11.90 -3.38 1.71
N LYS A 43 -12.92 -4.22 1.53
CA LYS A 43 -14.29 -3.74 1.34
C LYS A 43 -14.74 -2.79 2.46
N GLY A 44 -15.23 -1.62 2.05
CA GLY A 44 -15.68 -0.56 2.95
C GLY A 44 -14.55 0.27 3.57
N LYS A 45 -13.29 -0.02 3.24
CA LYS A 45 -12.13 0.75 3.71
C LYS A 45 -11.66 1.74 2.67
N TRP A 46 -11.01 2.79 3.14
CA TRP A 46 -10.26 3.73 2.34
C TRP A 46 -8.79 3.35 2.34
N ILE A 47 -8.19 3.29 1.16
CA ILE A 47 -6.78 2.95 0.97
C ILE A 47 -6.15 3.92 -0.04
N GLY A 48 -4.83 3.86 -0.23
CA GLY A 48 -4.18 4.50 -1.37
C GLY A 48 -4.52 3.81 -2.69
N VAL A 49 -4.06 4.37 -3.80
CA VAL A 49 -4.15 3.75 -5.13
C VAL A 49 -3.00 2.76 -5.33
N GLY A 50 -3.22 1.71 -6.11
CA GLY A 50 -2.20 0.69 -6.38
C GLY A 50 -2.79 -0.70 -6.55
N GLY A 51 -1.93 -1.68 -6.79
CA GLY A 51 -2.38 -3.04 -7.03
C GLY A 51 -1.23 -4.04 -7.15
N HIS A 52 -1.55 -5.18 -7.74
CA HIS A 52 -0.63 -6.31 -7.88
C HIS A 52 0.36 -6.09 -9.03
N PHE A 53 1.59 -6.56 -8.86
CA PHE A 53 2.56 -6.61 -9.95
C PHE A 53 2.08 -7.57 -11.03
N GLU A 54 2.29 -7.15 -12.28
CA GLU A 54 2.26 -8.05 -13.43
C GLU A 54 3.64 -8.66 -13.69
N ALA A 55 3.68 -9.71 -14.51
CA ALA A 55 4.93 -10.39 -14.80
C ALA A 55 5.94 -9.45 -15.49
N GLY A 56 7.12 -9.32 -14.90
CA GLY A 56 8.21 -8.49 -15.43
C GLY A 56 8.19 -7.03 -15.02
N GLU A 57 7.23 -6.60 -14.20
CA GLU A 57 7.18 -5.23 -13.70
C GLU A 57 8.20 -4.98 -12.58
N SER A 58 8.82 -3.81 -12.61
CA SER A 58 9.45 -3.20 -11.45
C SER A 58 8.40 -2.57 -10.52
N PRO A 59 8.74 -2.18 -9.28
CA PRO A 59 7.83 -1.43 -8.44
C PRO A 59 7.31 -0.14 -9.09
N GLU A 60 8.16 0.56 -9.85
CA GLU A 60 7.80 1.78 -10.55
C GLU A 60 6.88 1.51 -11.76
N ASP A 61 7.11 0.43 -12.52
CA ASP A 61 6.23 0.05 -13.63
C ASP A 61 4.82 -0.24 -13.12
N CYS A 62 4.70 -1.02 -12.05
CA CYS A 62 3.43 -1.29 -11.38
C CYS A 62 2.77 0.00 -10.87
N LEU A 63 3.54 0.89 -10.21
CA LEU A 63 3.05 2.18 -9.75
C LEU A 63 2.43 2.99 -10.90
N TYR A 64 3.16 3.15 -12.01
CA TYR A 64 2.70 3.97 -13.13
C TYR A 64 1.44 3.39 -13.79
N ARG A 65 1.40 2.07 -13.97
CA ARG A 65 0.24 1.38 -14.56
C ARG A 65 -0.98 1.50 -13.67
N GLU A 66 -0.87 1.13 -12.39
CA GLU A 66 -1.99 1.14 -11.45
C GLU A 66 -2.55 2.55 -11.22
N VAL A 67 -1.67 3.53 -11.01
CA VAL A 67 -2.10 4.94 -10.84
C VAL A 67 -2.87 5.41 -12.07
N PHE A 68 -2.36 5.15 -13.27
CA PHE A 68 -3.06 5.53 -14.49
C PHE A 68 -4.38 4.77 -14.68
N GLU A 69 -4.41 3.48 -14.41
CA GLU A 69 -5.62 2.65 -14.50
C GLU A 69 -6.71 3.11 -13.52
N GLU A 70 -6.36 3.56 -12.33
CA GLU A 70 -7.32 3.99 -11.32
C GLU A 70 -7.70 5.47 -11.45
N THR A 71 -6.76 6.34 -11.79
CA THR A 71 -6.99 7.81 -11.79
C THR A 71 -7.17 8.43 -13.17
N GLY A 72 -6.60 7.82 -14.21
CA GLY A 72 -6.50 8.37 -15.56
C GLY A 72 -5.42 9.44 -15.72
N LEU A 73 -4.58 9.66 -14.71
CA LEU A 73 -3.53 10.68 -14.69
C LEU A 73 -2.14 10.04 -14.58
N HIS A 74 -1.15 10.71 -15.15
CA HIS A 74 0.24 10.26 -15.10
C HIS A 74 0.98 10.79 -13.87
N VAL A 75 1.89 9.98 -13.36
CA VAL A 75 2.79 10.36 -12.26
C VAL A 75 3.86 11.33 -12.78
N LEU A 76 3.96 12.52 -12.17
CA LEU A 76 5.02 13.49 -12.44
C LEU A 76 6.26 13.26 -11.59
N SER A 77 6.05 12.93 -10.33
CA SER A 77 7.12 12.60 -9.40
C SER A 77 6.64 11.59 -8.36
N HIS A 78 7.56 10.79 -7.86
CA HIS A 78 7.26 9.81 -6.83
C HIS A 78 8.47 9.57 -5.93
N GLN A 79 8.20 9.00 -4.77
CA GLN A 79 9.22 8.54 -3.85
C GLN A 79 8.80 7.20 -3.24
N LEU A 80 9.70 6.20 -3.29
CA LEU A 80 9.53 4.96 -2.54
C LEU A 80 9.81 5.27 -1.05
N ARG A 81 8.78 5.13 -0.23
CA ARG A 81 8.80 5.52 1.19
C ARG A 81 9.07 4.35 2.12
N GLY A 82 8.75 3.15 1.69
CA GLY A 82 8.96 1.95 2.50
C GLY A 82 8.47 0.68 1.86
N ILE A 83 8.69 -0.42 2.58
CA ILE A 83 8.10 -1.73 2.28
C ILE A 83 7.28 -2.16 3.48
N VAL A 84 6.02 -2.50 3.24
CA VAL A 84 5.11 -3.01 4.27
C VAL A 84 4.89 -4.49 4.02
N SER A 85 5.32 -5.33 4.97
CA SER A 85 5.02 -6.76 4.97
C SER A 85 3.71 -6.98 5.70
N PHE A 86 2.67 -7.32 4.96
CA PHE A 86 1.31 -7.51 5.46
C PHE A 86 0.98 -9.00 5.54
N PHE A 87 0.62 -9.46 6.73
CA PHE A 87 0.21 -10.84 6.99
C PHE A 87 -1.19 -10.84 7.57
N TYR A 88 -2.09 -11.64 6.99
CA TYR A 88 -3.46 -11.80 7.43
C TYR A 88 -3.77 -13.27 7.67
N GLY A 89 -4.03 -13.61 8.93
CA GLY A 89 -4.14 -15.01 9.33
C GLY A 89 -2.84 -15.79 9.07
N GLU A 90 -2.97 -17.04 8.66
CA GLU A 90 -1.81 -17.95 8.49
C GLU A 90 -1.27 -18.04 7.06
N LYS A 91 -2.07 -17.59 6.07
CA LYS A 91 -1.80 -17.91 4.65
C LYS A 91 -1.63 -16.68 3.77
N ASP A 92 -2.31 -15.60 4.09
CA ASP A 92 -2.31 -14.42 3.23
C ASP A 92 -1.13 -13.51 3.59
N CYS A 93 -0.28 -13.28 2.59
CA CYS A 93 0.92 -12.48 2.73
C CYS A 93 1.07 -11.58 1.50
N SER A 94 1.30 -10.30 1.72
CA SER A 94 1.71 -9.38 0.67
C SER A 94 2.87 -8.49 1.12
N TYR A 95 3.70 -8.12 0.14
CA TYR A 95 4.78 -7.17 0.32
C TYR A 95 4.43 -5.93 -0.50
N MET A 96 4.05 -4.86 0.18
CA MET A 96 3.60 -3.62 -0.45
C MET A 96 4.75 -2.63 -0.56
N PHE A 97 5.04 -2.21 -1.78
CA PHE A 97 5.95 -1.09 -2.06
C PHE A 97 5.15 0.19 -1.89
N LEU A 98 5.44 0.90 -0.81
CA LEU A 98 4.72 2.11 -0.41
C LEU A 98 5.35 3.35 -1.04
N PHE A 99 4.56 4.06 -1.83
CA PHE A 99 4.96 5.29 -2.51
C PHE A 99 4.16 6.50 -2.05
N THR A 100 4.78 7.67 -2.16
CA THR A 100 4.08 8.95 -2.31
C THR A 100 4.33 9.48 -3.72
N ALA A 101 3.36 10.18 -4.30
CA ALA A 101 3.47 10.68 -5.65
C ALA A 101 2.71 12.00 -5.85
N VAL A 102 3.10 12.74 -6.88
CA VAL A 102 2.39 13.89 -7.44
C VAL A 102 1.98 13.54 -8.87
N LEU A 103 0.73 13.81 -9.21
CA LEU A 103 0.19 13.57 -10.55
C LEU A 103 0.14 14.85 -11.38
N GLU A 104 0.02 14.68 -12.68
CA GLU A 104 -0.34 15.77 -13.59
C GLU A 104 -1.70 16.35 -13.22
N GLU A 105 -1.93 17.60 -13.63
CA GLU A 105 -3.24 18.23 -13.46
C GLU A 105 -4.26 17.64 -14.41
N GLY A 106 -5.45 17.38 -13.91
CA GLY A 106 -6.56 16.86 -14.70
C GLY A 106 -7.69 16.30 -13.84
N PRO A 107 -8.82 15.97 -14.45
CA PRO A 107 -9.93 15.33 -13.76
C PRO A 107 -9.61 13.87 -13.47
N LEU A 108 -9.97 13.39 -12.29
CA LEU A 108 -9.94 11.97 -11.98
C LEU A 108 -11.01 11.25 -12.80
N LYS A 109 -10.65 10.11 -13.38
CA LYS A 109 -11.64 9.26 -14.05
C LYS A 109 -12.46 8.47 -13.03
N GLU A 110 -13.57 7.91 -13.44
CA GLU A 110 -14.30 6.96 -12.64
C GLU A 110 -13.48 5.67 -12.45
N CYS A 111 -13.24 5.30 -11.21
CA CYS A 111 -12.52 4.08 -10.86
C CYS A 111 -13.48 2.89 -10.78
N SER A 112 -13.11 1.77 -11.41
CA SER A 112 -13.92 0.53 -11.39
C SER A 112 -13.93 -0.17 -10.02
N GLU A 113 -12.97 0.15 -9.16
CA GLU A 113 -12.79 -0.48 -7.86
C GLU A 113 -13.49 0.26 -6.71
N GLY A 114 -13.81 1.53 -6.91
CA GLY A 114 -14.42 2.35 -5.87
C GLY A 114 -14.52 3.82 -6.23
N GLU A 115 -14.58 4.65 -5.21
CA GLU A 115 -14.68 6.11 -5.30
C GLU A 115 -13.36 6.74 -4.90
N LEU A 116 -12.86 7.68 -5.71
CA LEU A 116 -11.67 8.46 -5.45
C LEU A 116 -12.03 9.82 -4.86
N GLN A 117 -11.37 10.20 -3.78
CA GLN A 117 -11.54 11.52 -3.16
C GLN A 117 -10.26 11.98 -2.46
N TYR A 118 -9.99 13.28 -2.55
CA TYR A 118 -8.92 13.93 -1.79
C TYR A 118 -9.40 14.33 -0.39
N PHE A 119 -8.61 13.99 0.62
CA PHE A 119 -8.84 14.35 2.01
C PHE A 119 -7.61 15.02 2.60
N SER A 120 -7.82 15.99 3.48
CA SER A 120 -6.74 16.48 4.33
C SER A 120 -6.24 15.35 5.24
N TYR A 121 -5.02 15.50 5.73
CA TYR A 121 -4.43 14.50 6.62
C TYR A 121 -5.29 14.23 7.88
N GLU A 122 -5.88 15.27 8.43
CA GLU A 122 -6.77 15.13 9.60
C GLU A 122 -8.08 14.39 9.26
N GLU A 123 -8.64 14.63 8.08
CA GLU A 123 -9.83 13.92 7.61
C GLU A 123 -9.56 12.44 7.39
N VAL A 124 -8.37 12.10 6.83
CA VAL A 124 -7.95 10.70 6.62
C VAL A 124 -7.97 9.91 7.91
N LYS A 125 -7.55 10.50 9.03
CA LYS A 125 -7.56 9.82 10.34
C LYS A 125 -8.95 9.37 10.81
N ALA A 126 -10.01 10.03 10.34
CA ALA A 126 -11.39 9.71 10.69
C ALA A 126 -12.02 8.66 9.76
N LEU A 127 -11.37 8.31 8.65
CA LEU A 127 -11.90 7.34 7.70
C LEU A 127 -11.83 5.90 8.23
N PRO A 128 -12.69 4.99 7.73
CA PRO A 128 -12.54 3.55 7.92
C PRO A 128 -11.26 3.05 7.22
N LEU A 129 -10.20 2.82 7.99
CA LEU A 129 -8.90 2.34 7.54
C LEU A 129 -8.57 1.00 8.22
N TRP A 130 -7.59 0.29 7.67
CA TRP A 130 -6.88 -0.73 8.44
C TRP A 130 -6.12 -0.05 9.60
N GLU A 131 -6.02 -0.72 10.73
CA GLU A 131 -5.30 -0.18 11.90
C GLU A 131 -3.82 0.06 11.57
N GLY A 132 -3.19 -0.85 10.85
CA GLY A 132 -1.81 -0.70 10.38
C GLY A 132 -1.61 0.43 9.37
N ASP A 133 -2.63 0.75 8.55
CA ASP A 133 -2.55 1.87 7.61
C ASP A 133 -2.41 3.19 8.35
N ARG A 134 -3.06 3.35 9.50
CA ARG A 134 -2.88 4.53 10.36
C ARG A 134 -1.44 4.71 10.79
N ILE A 135 -0.74 3.60 11.07
CA ILE A 135 0.67 3.62 11.50
C ILE A 135 1.55 4.14 10.37
N PHE A 136 1.50 3.53 9.19
CA PHE A 136 2.39 3.99 8.12
C PHE A 136 1.98 5.35 7.53
N LEU A 137 0.71 5.72 7.56
CA LEU A 137 0.27 7.07 7.21
C LEU A 137 0.88 8.11 8.16
N GLU A 138 0.95 7.82 9.45
CA GLU A 138 1.64 8.68 10.41
C GLU A 138 3.15 8.75 10.15
N LEU A 139 3.80 7.62 9.81
CA LEU A 139 5.20 7.60 9.43
C LEU A 139 5.48 8.43 8.16
N LEU A 140 4.58 8.40 7.17
CA LEU A 140 4.69 9.22 5.96
C LEU A 140 4.66 10.72 6.24
N THR A 141 3.95 11.16 7.27
CA THR A 141 3.87 12.58 7.63
C THR A 141 5.02 13.07 8.50
N LYS A 142 5.68 12.16 9.25
CA LYS A 142 6.75 12.52 10.19
C LYS A 142 8.11 12.74 9.55
N GLY A 143 8.33 12.28 8.33
CA GLY A 143 9.63 12.41 7.68
C GLY A 143 9.68 11.84 6.27
N GLU A 144 10.82 12.02 5.60
CA GLU A 144 11.07 11.54 4.23
C GLU A 144 11.90 10.25 4.19
N GLY A 145 12.25 9.69 5.34
CA GLY A 145 13.07 8.48 5.44
C GLY A 145 12.34 7.24 4.92
N PHE A 146 13.15 6.28 4.43
CA PHE A 146 12.67 4.94 4.08
C PHE A 146 12.50 4.09 5.34
N PHE A 147 11.45 3.27 5.41
CA PHE A 147 11.21 2.34 6.50
C PHE A 147 10.74 0.96 6.02
N SER A 148 10.91 -0.03 6.87
CA SER A 148 10.31 -1.35 6.72
C SER A 148 9.30 -1.54 7.86
N LEU A 149 8.08 -1.91 7.53
CA LEU A 149 7.02 -2.14 8.51
C LEU A 149 6.42 -3.54 8.34
N THR A 150 6.38 -4.30 9.41
CA THR A 150 5.70 -5.59 9.43
C THR A 150 4.39 -5.48 10.19
N LEU A 151 3.28 -5.81 9.54
CA LEU A 151 1.94 -5.82 10.12
C LEU A 151 1.40 -7.25 10.12
N ARG A 152 0.99 -7.73 11.30
CA ARG A 152 0.38 -9.05 11.44
C ARG A 152 -1.02 -8.93 12.00
N TYR A 153 -1.98 -9.45 11.25
CA TYR A 153 -3.39 -9.49 11.63
C TYR A 153 -3.84 -10.92 11.90
N ASP A 154 -4.78 -11.08 12.82
CA ASP A 154 -5.52 -12.33 12.93
C ASP A 154 -6.54 -12.48 11.79
N ARG A 155 -7.33 -13.57 11.82
CA ARG A 155 -8.36 -13.86 10.81
C ARG A 155 -9.59 -12.96 10.91
N GLU A 156 -9.77 -12.31 12.03
CA GLU A 156 -10.86 -11.36 12.31
C GLU A 156 -10.49 -9.92 11.93
N GLY A 157 -9.22 -9.69 11.48
CA GLY A 157 -8.73 -8.38 11.07
C GLY A 157 -8.26 -7.50 12.21
N LYS A 158 -7.94 -8.09 13.36
CA LYS A 158 -7.32 -7.40 14.49
C LYS A 158 -5.81 -7.36 14.30
N LEU A 159 -5.21 -6.19 14.44
CA LEU A 159 -3.75 -6.01 14.40
C LEU A 159 -3.12 -6.60 15.67
N LEU A 160 -2.19 -7.54 15.48
CA LEU A 160 -1.49 -8.24 16.57
C LEU A 160 -0.08 -7.70 16.77
N GLU A 161 0.59 -7.30 15.69
CA GLU A 161 1.97 -6.79 15.72
C GLU A 161 2.16 -5.71 14.64
N ALA A 162 2.95 -4.69 14.99
CA ALA A 162 3.43 -3.66 14.08
C ALA A 162 4.92 -3.41 14.35
N ILE A 163 5.79 -4.07 13.61
CA ILE A 163 7.25 -4.02 13.83
C ILE A 163 7.88 -3.04 12.84
N LEU A 164 8.47 -1.97 13.36
CA LEU A 164 9.21 -0.98 12.59
C LEU A 164 10.68 -1.36 12.48
N ASP A 165 11.21 -1.40 11.26
CA ASP A 165 12.60 -1.68 10.90
C ASP A 165 13.16 -2.97 11.54
N GLY A 166 12.28 -3.95 11.80
CA GLY A 166 12.62 -5.22 12.44
C GLY A 166 13.05 -5.09 13.90
N LYS A 167 12.82 -3.97 14.55
CA LYS A 167 13.36 -3.65 15.90
C LYS A 167 12.30 -3.29 16.91
N GLU A 168 11.38 -2.40 16.56
CA GLU A 168 10.43 -1.78 17.48
C GLU A 168 9.00 -2.26 17.21
N ASN A 169 8.34 -2.83 18.22
CA ASN A 169 6.92 -3.10 18.15
C ASN A 169 6.12 -1.86 18.58
N LEU A 170 5.48 -1.22 17.64
CA LEU A 170 4.73 0.02 17.85
C LEU A 170 3.43 -0.16 18.64
N LEU A 171 3.00 -1.41 18.89
CA LEU A 171 1.84 -1.73 19.73
C LEU A 171 2.22 -1.97 21.20
N SER A 172 3.53 -2.09 21.50
CA SER A 172 4.03 -2.31 22.84
C SER A 172 4.39 -0.96 23.46
N SER A 173 3.43 -0.28 24.07
CA SER A 173 3.65 0.89 24.94
C SER A 173 2.88 0.74 26.23
#